data_36a3b11ec94c924daa9a751edd6b0cd0
#
_entry.id   36a3b11ec94c924daa9a751edd6b0cd0
#
_cell.length_a   1.000
_cell.length_b   1.000
_cell.length_c   1.000
_cell.angle_alpha   90.00
_cell.angle_beta   90.00
_cell.angle_gamma   90.00
#
_symmetry.space_group_name_H-M   'P 1'
#
loop_
_entity.id
_entity.type
_entity.pdbx_description
1 polymer ?
#
loop_
_entity_poly.entity_id
_entity_poly.type
_entity_poly.pdbx_seq_one_letter_code
_entity_poly.pdbx_strand_id
1 'polypeptide(L)'
;YATSLFERSTVERLAAHWRNLLEAICQDASQRVGELPMLAEAEYVELVRGCESAPCAEPACLHPLVEAQAARTPEATAVVHGEIELSYRELNRRANVLAHRLRAEGVGPDVPVGIAMQRSPELVVALLAVLKAGGAYVPMDPGYPAERLAFLAEDSGIGLLLTQTFLQ
;
A
#
# COMPACT_ATOMS: atom_id res chain seq x y z
N TYR A 1 -9.94 -35.12 5.85
CA TYR A 1 -9.61 -33.88 5.13
C TYR A 1 -8.50 -34.10 4.10
N ALA A 2 -8.40 -33.23 3.11
CA ALA A 2 -7.37 -33.32 2.08
C ALA A 2 -6.02 -32.85 2.65
N THR A 3 -5.15 -33.79 2.97
CA THR A 3 -3.82 -33.52 3.55
C THR A 3 -2.84 -32.80 2.60
N SER A 4 -3.19 -32.78 1.31
CA SER A 4 -2.44 -32.02 0.28
C SER A 4 -2.78 -30.52 0.27
N LEU A 5 -3.89 -30.10 0.91
CA LEU A 5 -4.39 -28.74 0.90
C LEU A 5 -4.33 -28.07 2.28
N PHE A 6 -4.42 -28.84 3.36
CA PHE A 6 -4.53 -28.33 4.71
C PHE A 6 -3.52 -29.01 5.63
N GLU A 7 -2.86 -28.22 6.42
CA GLU A 7 -2.04 -28.73 7.51
C GLU A 7 -2.93 -29.27 8.65
N ARG A 8 -2.44 -30.24 9.39
CA ARG A 8 -3.15 -30.86 10.50
C ARG A 8 -3.58 -29.83 11.56
N SER A 9 -2.68 -28.92 11.92
CA SER A 9 -2.93 -27.83 12.86
C SER A 9 -4.11 -26.93 12.46
N THR A 10 -4.24 -26.64 11.16
CA THR A 10 -5.34 -25.83 10.62
C THR A 10 -6.68 -26.54 10.81
N VAL A 11 -6.72 -27.85 10.56
CA VAL A 11 -7.95 -28.63 10.74
C VAL A 11 -8.32 -28.80 12.20
N GLU A 12 -7.34 -29.02 13.07
CA GLU A 12 -7.53 -29.11 14.52
C GLU A 12 -8.08 -27.79 15.09
N ARG A 13 -7.58 -26.64 14.63
CA ARG A 13 -8.08 -25.32 15.00
C ARG A 13 -9.51 -25.11 14.50
N LEU A 14 -9.81 -25.47 13.26
CA LEU A 14 -11.17 -25.38 12.72
C LEU A 14 -12.16 -26.23 13.53
N ALA A 15 -11.77 -27.43 13.92
CA ALA A 15 -12.59 -28.30 14.77
C ALA A 15 -12.81 -27.71 16.17
N ALA A 16 -11.81 -27.04 16.73
CA ALA A 16 -11.96 -26.34 18.01
C ALA A 16 -12.95 -25.15 17.90
N HIS A 17 -12.84 -24.34 16.84
CA HIS A 17 -13.78 -23.25 16.59
C HIS A 17 -15.21 -23.75 16.45
N TRP A 18 -15.40 -24.83 15.69
CA TRP A 18 -16.71 -25.45 15.54
C TRP A 18 -17.29 -25.93 16.88
N ARG A 19 -16.48 -26.55 17.70
CA ARG A 19 -16.89 -26.99 19.05
C ARG A 19 -17.29 -25.80 19.92
N ASN A 20 -16.52 -24.71 19.95
CA ASN A 20 -16.83 -23.51 20.74
C ASN A 20 -18.19 -22.91 20.32
N LEU A 21 -18.47 -22.84 19.02
CA LEU A 21 -19.76 -22.39 18.51
C LEU A 21 -20.92 -23.28 18.97
N LEU A 22 -20.77 -24.60 18.89
CA LEU A 22 -21.79 -25.53 19.33
C LEU A 22 -22.05 -25.44 20.85
N GLU A 23 -21.00 -25.33 21.65
CA GLU A 23 -21.08 -25.14 23.10
C GLU A 23 -21.85 -23.86 23.46
N ALA A 24 -21.53 -22.75 22.78
CA ALA A 24 -22.21 -21.47 22.99
C ALA A 24 -23.70 -21.54 22.61
N ILE A 25 -24.05 -22.17 21.49
CA ILE A 25 -25.45 -22.38 21.08
C ILE A 25 -26.20 -23.25 22.09
N CYS A 26 -25.54 -24.27 22.63
CA CYS A 26 -26.18 -25.13 23.67
C CYS A 26 -26.41 -24.39 25.00
N GLN A 27 -25.55 -23.39 25.31
CA GLN A 27 -25.72 -22.56 26.52
C GLN A 27 -26.85 -21.55 26.37
N ASP A 28 -26.94 -20.89 25.23
CA ASP A 28 -28.00 -19.92 24.91
C ASP A 28 -28.25 -19.87 23.40
N ALA A 29 -29.32 -20.52 22.98
CA ALA A 29 -29.77 -20.57 21.60
C ALA A 29 -30.39 -19.25 21.08
N SER A 30 -30.61 -18.27 21.94
CA SER A 30 -31.17 -16.96 21.57
C SER A 30 -30.14 -15.94 21.14
N GLN A 31 -28.85 -16.25 21.31
CA GLN A 31 -27.74 -15.36 20.90
C GLN A 31 -27.73 -15.13 19.38
N ARG A 32 -27.34 -13.93 19.00
CA ARG A 32 -27.13 -13.62 17.58
C ARG A 32 -25.89 -14.34 17.05
N VAL A 33 -25.94 -14.84 15.82
CA VAL A 33 -24.86 -15.60 15.20
C VAL A 33 -23.54 -14.82 15.20
N GLY A 34 -23.59 -13.51 14.99
CA GLY A 34 -22.38 -12.64 15.01
C GLY A 34 -21.78 -12.40 16.41
N GLU A 35 -22.46 -12.78 17.47
CA GLU A 35 -22.01 -12.62 18.87
C GLU A 35 -21.47 -13.94 19.45
N LEU A 36 -21.62 -15.04 18.73
CA LEU A 36 -21.14 -16.36 19.18
C LEU A 36 -19.60 -16.39 19.27
N PRO A 37 -19.03 -16.81 20.40
CA PRO A 37 -17.58 -16.90 20.60
C PRO A 37 -17.02 -18.07 19.78
N MET A 38 -16.35 -17.79 18.68
CA MET A 38 -15.71 -18.80 17.85
C MET A 38 -14.29 -19.12 18.37
N LEU A 39 -13.54 -18.10 18.79
CA LEU A 39 -12.17 -18.23 19.24
C LEU A 39 -12.10 -18.62 20.72
N ALA A 40 -11.14 -19.45 21.09
CA ALA A 40 -10.76 -19.62 22.49
C ALA A 40 -10.09 -18.33 23.00
N GLU A 41 -10.20 -18.04 24.31
CA GLU A 41 -9.62 -16.82 24.91
C GLU A 41 -8.12 -16.66 24.61
N ALA A 42 -7.36 -17.76 24.67
CA ALA A 42 -5.92 -17.74 24.36
C ALA A 42 -5.65 -17.33 22.89
N GLU A 43 -6.45 -17.85 21.96
CA GLU A 43 -6.33 -17.53 20.53
C GLU A 43 -6.79 -16.09 20.25
N TYR A 44 -7.84 -15.63 20.90
CA TYR A 44 -8.30 -14.24 20.83
C TYR A 44 -7.21 -13.27 21.30
N VAL A 45 -6.60 -13.57 22.45
CA VAL A 45 -5.48 -12.77 22.99
C VAL A 45 -4.28 -12.76 22.05
N GLU A 46 -3.93 -13.89 21.45
CA GLU A 46 -2.83 -13.98 20.49
C GLU A 46 -3.12 -13.16 19.22
N LEU A 47 -4.32 -13.26 18.65
CA LEU A 47 -4.71 -12.57 17.43
C LEU A 47 -4.89 -11.06 17.65
N VAL A 48 -5.51 -10.65 18.75
CA VAL A 48 -5.81 -9.23 19.02
C VAL A 48 -4.61 -8.51 19.64
N ARG A 49 -3.94 -9.11 20.64
CA ARG A 49 -2.78 -8.51 21.30
C ARG A 49 -1.49 -8.73 20.54
N GLY A 50 -1.36 -9.84 19.78
CA GLY A 50 -0.23 -10.07 18.90
C GLY A 50 -0.17 -9.04 17.75
N CYS A 51 -1.28 -8.36 17.47
CA CYS A 51 -1.37 -7.22 16.57
C CYS A 51 -1.11 -5.86 17.25
N GLU A 52 -0.86 -5.82 18.56
CA GLU A 52 -0.35 -4.62 19.20
C GLU A 52 1.07 -4.39 18.65
N SER A 53 1.14 -3.60 17.60
CA SER A 53 2.37 -3.17 16.98
C SER A 53 3.29 -2.59 18.05
N ALA A 54 4.56 -2.97 18.04
CA ALA A 54 5.59 -2.19 18.73
C ALA A 54 5.35 -0.71 18.40
N PRO A 55 5.46 0.21 19.38
CA PRO A 55 5.20 1.62 19.15
C PRO A 55 5.97 2.05 17.90
N CYS A 56 5.23 2.39 16.85
CA CYS A 56 5.82 2.90 15.63
C CYS A 56 6.60 4.15 16.04
N ALA A 57 7.88 4.20 15.71
CA ALA A 57 8.62 5.46 15.75
C ALA A 57 7.75 6.52 15.07
N GLU A 58 7.78 7.77 15.56
CA GLU A 58 6.90 8.87 15.16
C GLU A 58 6.43 8.78 13.71
N PRO A 59 5.15 9.06 13.42
CA PRO A 59 4.59 8.93 12.09
C PRO A 59 5.36 9.80 11.11
N ALA A 60 6.33 9.21 10.43
CA ALA A 60 7.14 9.88 9.43
C ALA A 60 6.54 9.63 8.04
N CYS A 61 6.36 10.69 7.27
CA CYS A 61 6.04 10.56 5.86
C CYS A 61 7.16 9.78 5.14
N LEU A 62 6.84 9.10 4.06
CA LEU A 62 7.80 8.28 3.32
C LEU A 62 8.94 9.12 2.68
N HIS A 63 8.59 10.29 2.12
CA HIS A 63 9.56 11.12 1.38
C HIS A 63 10.71 11.67 2.24
N PRO A 64 10.55 12.08 3.52
CA PRO A 64 11.67 12.48 4.38
C PRO A 64 12.66 11.35 4.64
N LEU A 65 12.21 10.09 4.67
CA LEU A 65 13.11 8.94 4.83
C LEU A 65 14.05 8.78 3.64
N VAL A 66 13.52 9.00 2.42
CA VAL A 66 14.33 9.00 1.20
C VAL A 66 15.27 10.20 1.16
N GLU A 67 14.84 11.38 1.62
CA GLU A 67 15.69 12.57 1.71
C GLU A 67 16.84 12.38 2.69
N ALA A 68 16.54 11.82 3.87
CA ALA A 68 17.57 11.49 4.86
C ALA A 68 18.58 10.47 4.31
N GLN A 69 18.12 9.47 3.55
CA GLN A 69 19.00 8.51 2.90
C GLN A 69 19.84 9.18 1.81
N ALA A 70 19.26 10.06 1.00
CA ALA A 70 19.99 10.82 -0.03
C ALA A 70 21.06 11.73 0.57
N ALA A 71 20.82 12.30 1.76
CA ALA A 71 21.82 13.08 2.49
C ALA A 71 22.96 12.19 3.05
N ARG A 72 22.62 11.00 3.53
CA ARG A 72 23.58 10.08 4.17
C ARG A 72 24.48 9.37 3.15
N THR A 73 23.91 8.89 2.05
CA THR A 73 24.62 8.12 1.01
C THR A 73 24.23 8.58 -0.38
N PRO A 74 24.60 9.81 -0.80
CA PRO A 74 24.13 10.42 -2.03
C PRO A 74 24.53 9.66 -3.31
N GLU A 75 25.72 9.05 -3.32
CA GLU A 75 26.22 8.32 -4.50
C GLU A 75 25.82 6.85 -4.55
N ALA A 76 25.19 6.33 -3.48
CA ALA A 76 24.70 4.95 -3.50
C ALA A 76 23.57 4.80 -4.52
N THR A 77 23.49 3.65 -5.18
CA THR A 77 22.45 3.31 -6.14
C THR A 77 21.10 3.20 -5.41
N ALA A 78 20.12 3.98 -5.86
CA ALA A 78 18.76 4.00 -5.32
C ALA A 78 17.76 3.22 -6.18
N VAL A 79 17.92 3.24 -7.49
CA VAL A 79 17.03 2.58 -8.47
C VAL A 79 17.88 1.93 -9.55
N VAL A 80 17.52 0.69 -9.89
CA VAL A 80 18.10 -0.06 -11.01
C VAL A 80 16.98 -0.54 -11.92
N HIS A 81 17.13 -0.30 -13.23
CA HIS A 81 16.20 -0.80 -14.24
C HIS A 81 16.99 -1.15 -15.52
N GLY A 82 17.23 -2.43 -15.77
CA GLY A 82 18.13 -2.88 -16.82
C GLY A 82 19.56 -2.37 -16.57
N GLU A 83 20.11 -1.63 -17.51
CA GLU A 83 21.42 -1.01 -17.42
C GLU A 83 21.40 0.43 -16.84
N ILE A 84 20.19 0.93 -16.54
CA ILE A 84 20.04 2.28 -16.01
C ILE A 84 20.10 2.24 -14.48
N GLU A 85 21.01 3.00 -13.91
CA GLU A 85 21.13 3.21 -12.48
C GLU A 85 20.93 4.68 -12.12
N LEU A 86 20.16 4.94 -11.06
CA LEU A 86 20.04 6.26 -10.44
C LEU A 86 20.59 6.23 -9.02
N SER A 87 21.46 7.17 -8.69
CA SER A 87 21.89 7.40 -7.31
C SER A 87 20.77 8.06 -6.49
N TYR A 88 20.85 7.97 -5.15
CA TYR A 88 19.94 8.69 -4.26
C TYR A 88 19.94 10.19 -4.50
N ARG A 89 21.09 10.78 -4.79
CA ARG A 89 21.21 12.21 -5.14
C ARG A 89 20.38 12.55 -6.37
N GLU A 90 20.54 11.79 -7.44
CA GLU A 90 19.87 12.06 -8.71
C GLU A 90 18.36 11.79 -8.62
N LEU A 91 17.97 10.71 -7.97
CA LEU A 91 16.55 10.41 -7.68
C LEU A 91 15.91 11.58 -6.91
N ASN A 92 16.52 12.00 -5.81
CA ASN A 92 16.03 13.10 -4.99
C ASN A 92 15.95 14.43 -5.75
N ARG A 93 16.98 14.74 -6.56
CA ARG A 93 17.02 15.95 -7.40
C ARG A 93 15.88 15.96 -8.43
N ARG A 94 15.68 14.84 -9.17
CA ARG A 94 14.61 14.73 -10.18
C ARG A 94 13.23 14.82 -9.51
N ALA A 95 13.03 14.11 -8.41
CA ALA A 95 11.78 14.16 -7.67
C ALA A 95 11.47 15.57 -7.13
N ASN A 96 12.47 16.33 -6.64
CA ASN A 96 12.28 17.69 -6.19
C ASN A 96 11.85 18.63 -7.34
N VAL A 97 12.49 18.53 -8.50
CA VAL A 97 12.12 19.34 -9.67
C VAL A 97 10.66 19.09 -10.07
N LEU A 98 10.26 17.81 -10.15
CA LEU A 98 8.89 17.47 -10.50
C LEU A 98 7.90 17.85 -9.39
N ALA A 99 8.25 17.69 -8.12
CA ALA A 99 7.40 18.10 -6.99
C ALA A 99 7.13 19.61 -6.99
N HIS A 100 8.12 20.43 -7.29
CA HIS A 100 7.93 21.88 -7.42
C HIS A 100 6.95 22.23 -8.55
N ARG A 101 7.06 21.54 -9.68
CA ARG A 101 6.11 21.72 -10.78
C ARG A 101 4.70 21.28 -10.40
N LEU A 102 4.54 20.13 -9.75
CA LEU A 102 3.25 19.65 -9.26
C LEU A 102 2.59 20.64 -8.30
N ARG A 103 3.37 21.23 -7.39
CA ARG A 103 2.86 22.30 -6.49
C ARG A 103 2.41 23.53 -7.25
N ALA A 104 3.12 23.93 -8.30
CA ALA A 104 2.72 25.05 -9.14
C ALA A 104 1.42 24.78 -9.91
N GLU A 105 1.11 23.49 -10.20
CA GLU A 105 -0.16 23.03 -10.78
C GLU A 105 -1.26 22.80 -9.73
N GLY A 106 -1.02 23.16 -8.48
CA GLY A 106 -2.01 23.07 -7.39
C GLY A 106 -2.03 21.77 -6.61
N VAL A 107 -1.05 20.88 -6.80
CA VAL A 107 -0.96 19.66 -6.00
C VAL A 107 -0.53 19.98 -4.56
N GLY A 108 -1.30 19.51 -3.61
CA GLY A 108 -1.11 19.67 -2.16
C GLY A 108 -1.75 18.53 -1.37
N PRO A 109 -1.96 18.70 -0.06
CA PRO A 109 -2.56 17.68 0.78
C PRO A 109 -3.89 17.16 0.21
N ASP A 110 -4.02 15.82 0.18
CA ASP A 110 -5.20 15.10 -0.29
C ASP A 110 -5.58 15.31 -1.77
N VAL A 111 -4.73 15.99 -2.57
CA VAL A 111 -4.96 16.15 -4.01
C VAL A 111 -4.50 14.87 -4.73
N PRO A 112 -5.43 14.15 -5.39
CA PRO A 112 -5.10 12.93 -6.13
C PRO A 112 -4.43 13.27 -7.47
N VAL A 113 -3.33 12.58 -7.77
CA VAL A 113 -2.58 12.66 -9.03
C VAL A 113 -2.49 11.28 -9.66
N GLY A 114 -3.04 11.12 -10.86
CA GLY A 114 -2.94 9.88 -11.62
C GLY A 114 -1.51 9.63 -12.10
N ILE A 115 -1.06 8.38 -12.04
CA ILE A 115 0.22 7.96 -12.59
C ILE A 115 -0.01 6.79 -13.53
N ALA A 116 0.00 7.07 -14.86
CA ALA A 116 -0.11 6.08 -15.91
C ALA A 116 1.24 5.91 -16.60
N MET A 117 2.11 5.09 -16.03
CA MET A 117 3.48 4.90 -16.49
C MET A 117 3.86 3.42 -16.48
N GLN A 118 4.67 3.00 -17.44
CA GLN A 118 5.34 1.70 -17.39
C GLN A 118 6.44 1.69 -16.33
N ARG A 119 6.84 0.49 -15.91
CA ARG A 119 7.94 0.33 -14.95
C ARG A 119 9.21 0.93 -15.51
N SER A 120 9.73 1.94 -14.83
CA SER A 120 10.92 2.69 -15.23
C SER A 120 11.45 3.50 -14.03
N PRO A 121 12.68 4.03 -14.10
CA PRO A 121 13.18 4.97 -13.10
C PRO A 121 12.31 6.22 -12.95
N GLU A 122 11.68 6.67 -14.05
CA GLU A 122 10.78 7.83 -14.07
C GLU A 122 9.49 7.58 -13.26
N LEU A 123 9.00 6.35 -13.23
CA LEU A 123 7.87 5.98 -12.36
C LEU A 123 8.21 6.21 -10.88
N VAL A 124 9.40 5.80 -10.44
CA VAL A 124 9.84 6.01 -9.04
C VAL A 124 9.99 7.50 -8.74
N VAL A 125 10.54 8.26 -9.68
CA VAL A 125 10.64 9.73 -9.59
C VAL A 125 9.25 10.36 -9.46
N ALA A 126 8.28 9.93 -10.27
CA ALA A 126 6.90 10.45 -10.25
C ALA A 126 6.21 10.17 -8.92
N LEU A 127 6.26 8.92 -8.43
CA LEU A 127 5.70 8.53 -7.13
C LEU A 127 6.27 9.39 -5.99
N LEU A 128 7.60 9.50 -5.94
CA LEU A 128 8.26 10.30 -4.91
C LEU A 128 7.93 11.79 -5.03
N ALA A 129 7.83 12.31 -6.25
CA ALA A 129 7.50 13.72 -6.49
C ALA A 129 6.09 14.08 -6.02
N VAL A 130 5.10 13.21 -6.25
CA VAL A 130 3.72 13.43 -5.77
C VAL A 130 3.71 13.47 -4.25
N LEU A 131 4.38 12.53 -3.56
CA LEU A 131 4.49 12.55 -2.11
C LEU A 131 5.21 13.81 -1.58
N LYS A 132 6.28 14.26 -2.25
CA LYS A 132 6.99 15.49 -1.91
C LYS A 132 6.16 16.74 -2.15
N ALA A 133 5.25 16.71 -3.13
CA ALA A 133 4.29 17.79 -3.34
C ALA A 133 3.21 17.85 -2.26
N GLY A 134 3.04 16.78 -1.49
CA GLY A 134 2.00 16.62 -0.48
C GLY A 134 0.76 15.89 -1.02
N GLY A 135 0.73 15.50 -2.29
CA GLY A 135 -0.40 14.86 -2.94
C GLY A 135 -0.49 13.35 -2.66
N ALA A 136 -1.59 12.76 -3.13
CA ALA A 136 -1.83 11.34 -3.13
C ALA A 136 -1.72 10.80 -4.56
N TYR A 137 -0.93 9.75 -4.79
CA TYR A 137 -0.86 9.16 -6.12
C TYR A 137 -1.92 8.09 -6.34
N VAL A 138 -2.49 8.06 -7.55
CA VAL A 138 -3.44 7.04 -8.01
C VAL A 138 -2.76 6.24 -9.12
N PRO A 139 -2.34 4.99 -8.85
CA PRO A 139 -1.67 4.18 -9.85
C PRO A 139 -2.69 3.71 -10.90
N MET A 140 -2.35 3.91 -12.17
CA MET A 140 -3.16 3.52 -13.33
C MET A 140 -2.27 2.69 -14.27
N ASP A 141 -2.57 1.39 -14.40
CA ASP A 141 -1.80 0.55 -15.32
C ASP A 141 -2.16 0.92 -16.78
N PRO A 142 -1.18 1.40 -17.60
CA PRO A 142 -1.44 1.74 -18.97
C PRO A 142 -1.89 0.55 -19.85
N GLY A 143 -1.74 -0.67 -19.37
CA GLY A 143 -2.26 -1.89 -20.01
C GLY A 143 -3.76 -2.12 -19.81
N TYR A 144 -4.43 -1.34 -18.97
CA TYR A 144 -5.87 -1.47 -18.79
C TYR A 144 -6.65 -0.94 -19.99
N PRO A 145 -7.86 -1.51 -20.26
CA PRO A 145 -8.77 -0.95 -21.27
C PRO A 145 -9.08 0.53 -20.99
N ALA A 146 -9.25 1.32 -22.05
CA ALA A 146 -9.52 2.75 -21.97
C ALA A 146 -10.74 3.10 -21.09
N GLU A 147 -11.81 2.31 -21.16
CA GLU A 147 -13.00 2.45 -20.32
C GLU A 147 -12.66 2.29 -18.82
N ARG A 148 -11.76 1.37 -18.48
CA ARG A 148 -11.31 1.16 -17.10
C ARG A 148 -10.47 2.31 -16.61
N LEU A 149 -9.59 2.85 -17.45
CA LEU A 149 -8.77 4.02 -17.12
C LEU A 149 -9.64 5.27 -16.93
N ALA A 150 -10.62 5.48 -17.81
CA ALA A 150 -11.58 6.58 -17.69
C ALA A 150 -12.39 6.49 -16.40
N PHE A 151 -12.90 5.30 -16.07
CA PHE A 151 -13.61 5.08 -14.80
C PHE A 151 -12.74 5.38 -13.58
N LEU A 152 -11.48 4.88 -13.57
CA LEU A 152 -10.56 5.14 -12.47
C LEU A 152 -10.24 6.64 -12.30
N ALA A 153 -10.11 7.36 -13.42
CA ALA A 153 -9.86 8.80 -13.41
C ALA A 153 -11.05 9.58 -12.85
N GLU A 154 -12.26 9.22 -13.26
CA GLU A 154 -13.49 9.86 -12.81
C GLU A 154 -13.79 9.56 -11.34
N ASP A 155 -13.73 8.27 -10.94
CA ASP A 155 -14.03 7.81 -9.59
C ASP A 155 -13.05 8.38 -8.55
N SER A 156 -11.76 8.45 -8.90
CA SER A 156 -10.73 9.03 -8.03
C SER A 156 -10.68 10.57 -8.04
N GLY A 157 -11.36 11.22 -8.96
CA GLY A 157 -11.39 12.68 -9.07
C GLY A 157 -10.03 13.29 -9.42
N ILE A 158 -9.15 12.57 -10.13
CA ILE A 158 -7.85 13.12 -10.53
C ILE A 158 -8.00 14.30 -11.48
N GLY A 159 -7.37 15.43 -11.13
CA GLY A 159 -7.27 16.61 -12.01
C GLY A 159 -5.98 16.66 -12.82
N LEU A 160 -5.00 15.83 -12.51
CA LEU A 160 -3.69 15.81 -13.13
C LEU A 160 -3.20 14.37 -13.32
N LEU A 161 -2.68 14.09 -14.52
CA LEU A 161 -2.15 12.79 -14.90
C LEU A 161 -0.68 12.89 -15.30
N LEU A 162 0.17 12.10 -14.68
CA LEU A 162 1.55 11.88 -15.09
C LEU A 162 1.62 10.65 -16.00
N THR A 163 2.18 10.83 -17.18
CA THR A 163 2.36 9.75 -18.16
C THR A 163 3.67 9.88 -18.91
N GLN A 164 4.02 8.88 -19.69
CA GLN A 164 5.20 8.86 -20.55
C GLN A 164 4.81 9.24 -21.98
N THR A 165 5.69 9.97 -22.67
CA THR A 165 5.41 10.53 -24.01
C THR A 165 5.00 9.47 -25.04
N PHE A 166 5.48 8.24 -24.90
CA PHE A 166 5.13 7.15 -25.82
C PHE A 166 3.80 6.42 -25.46
N LEU A 167 3.13 6.84 -24.38
CA LEU A 167 1.81 6.34 -23.96
C LEU A 167 0.67 7.32 -24.27
N GLN A 168 0.99 8.43 -24.91
CA GLN A 168 0.00 9.47 -25.32
C GLN A 168 -0.75 9.06 -26.59
#